data_229d4c0127a826a7c83b030b388704cd
#
_entry.id   229d4c0127a826a7c83b030b388704cd
#
_cell.length_a   1.000
_cell.length_b   1.000
_cell.length_c   1.000
_cell.angle_alpha   90.00
_cell.angle_beta   90.00
_cell.angle_gamma   90.00
#
_symmetry.space_group_name_H-M   'P 1'
#
loop_
_entity.id
_entity.type
_entity.pdbx_description
1 polymer ?
#
loop_
_entity_poly.entity_id
_entity_poly.type
_entity_poly.pdbx_seq_one_letter_code
_entity_poly.pdbx_strand_id
1 'polypeptide(L)'
;MKRILTIFAAAVLFTTAAAAQVSADVAEKCFKIMDESREVQAYHGDYSATISLVVEKPGKPKENLQYKIFERTDGKLMTIVQLFPEADKGKGYLRNDDNIWSYDPISRKFTHTSIKEALGDSDVKLDDIEQNDKYWRDNYDVFSYEEGTLGKYPVDIIVLTAKTKEPSYAKTKFYLRKDIPLVLKQEDFSGSDRLMRTTLVPKWSKVVVRGKTGYVATQAILRDELNKGEQTQQVISDLTFDSLPDKIFTKAYLEGLN
;
A
#
# COMPACT_ATOMS: atom_id res chain seq x y z
N MET A 1 54.13 50.38 21.33
CA MET A 1 52.90 49.75 21.88
C MET A 1 52.32 48.81 20.83
N LYS A 2 52.61 47.51 20.98
CA LYS A 2 52.06 46.45 20.04
C LYS A 2 50.82 45.86 20.68
N ARG A 3 49.65 45.99 20.00
CA ARG A 3 48.39 45.34 20.38
C ARG A 3 48.39 43.94 19.81
N ILE A 4 48.33 42.94 20.70
CA ILE A 4 48.15 41.53 20.35
C ILE A 4 46.66 41.32 20.23
N LEU A 5 46.21 40.89 19.05
CA LEU A 5 44.79 40.54 18.79
C LEU A 5 44.65 39.02 19.00
N THR A 6 44.01 38.63 20.06
CA THR A 6 43.71 37.21 20.35
C THR A 6 42.42 36.82 19.64
N ILE A 7 42.53 35.96 18.61
CA ILE A 7 41.38 35.39 17.92
C ILE A 7 40.92 34.15 18.70
N PHE A 8 39.74 34.22 19.28
CA PHE A 8 39.03 33.05 19.84
C PHE A 8 38.38 32.30 18.70
N ALA A 9 38.88 31.14 18.37
CA ALA A 9 38.20 30.19 17.46
C ALA A 9 37.18 29.40 18.28
N ALA A 10 35.88 29.70 18.11
CA ALA A 10 34.79 28.88 18.63
C ALA A 10 34.66 27.63 17.77
N ALA A 11 35.03 26.46 18.30
CA ALA A 11 34.77 25.17 17.69
C ALA A 11 33.28 24.85 17.86
N VAL A 12 32.51 24.95 16.78
CA VAL A 12 31.13 24.46 16.74
C VAL A 12 31.17 22.93 16.60
N LEU A 13 30.93 22.23 17.69
CA LEU A 13 30.70 20.78 17.70
C LEU A 13 29.35 20.50 17.05
N PHE A 14 29.35 20.10 15.80
CA PHE A 14 28.18 19.46 15.16
C PHE A 14 28.02 18.07 15.77
N THR A 15 27.14 17.93 16.75
CA THR A 15 26.65 16.62 17.17
C THR A 15 25.69 16.12 16.08
N THR A 16 26.18 15.24 15.22
CA THR A 16 25.31 14.42 14.38
C THR A 16 24.53 13.52 15.32
N ALA A 17 23.25 13.81 15.52
CA ALA A 17 22.34 12.86 16.17
C ALA A 17 22.26 11.64 15.24
N ALA A 18 23.05 10.60 15.53
CA ALA A 18 22.84 9.28 14.96
C ALA A 18 21.44 8.86 15.41
N ALA A 19 20.50 8.68 14.48
CA ALA A 19 19.21 8.08 14.79
C ALA A 19 19.51 6.73 15.46
N ALA A 20 19.17 6.60 16.75
CA ALA A 20 19.39 5.37 17.48
C ALA A 20 18.55 4.29 16.79
N GLN A 21 19.21 3.30 16.23
CA GLN A 21 18.55 2.13 15.65
C GLN A 21 17.73 1.47 16.76
N VAL A 22 16.46 1.11 16.48
CA VAL A 22 15.62 0.42 17.46
C VAL A 22 16.30 -0.89 17.89
N SER A 23 16.10 -1.30 19.16
CA SER A 23 16.62 -2.61 19.61
C SER A 23 15.99 -3.76 18.84
N ALA A 24 16.68 -4.89 18.74
CA ALA A 24 16.18 -6.08 18.07
C ALA A 24 14.82 -6.54 18.64
N ASP A 25 14.63 -6.45 19.96
CA ASP A 25 13.37 -6.82 20.62
C ASP A 25 12.22 -5.89 20.20
N VAL A 26 12.47 -4.59 20.07
CA VAL A 26 11.46 -3.64 19.58
C VAL A 26 11.15 -3.89 18.11
N ALA A 27 12.16 -4.17 17.29
CA ALA A 27 11.96 -4.50 15.89
C ALA A 27 11.11 -5.77 15.73
N GLU A 28 11.41 -6.82 16.50
CA GLU A 28 10.62 -8.06 16.47
C GLU A 28 9.19 -7.85 16.97
N LYS A 29 8.99 -7.05 18.04
CA LYS A 29 7.65 -6.63 18.49
C LYS A 29 6.86 -5.96 17.36
N CYS A 30 7.48 -5.04 16.63
CA CYS A 30 6.83 -4.33 15.53
C CYS A 30 6.43 -5.29 14.40
N PHE A 31 7.33 -6.16 13.98
CA PHE A 31 7.03 -7.15 12.96
C PHE A 31 5.95 -8.13 13.40
N LYS A 32 5.91 -8.53 14.67
CA LYS A 32 4.83 -9.34 15.20
C LYS A 32 3.47 -8.64 15.11
N ILE A 33 3.39 -7.35 15.43
CA ILE A 33 2.16 -6.55 15.28
C ILE A 33 1.74 -6.48 13.79
N MET A 34 2.70 -6.31 12.87
CA MET A 34 2.43 -6.29 11.43
C MET A 34 1.94 -7.66 10.92
N ASP A 35 2.53 -8.76 11.40
CA ASP A 35 2.10 -10.13 11.08
C ASP A 35 0.68 -10.39 11.61
N GLU A 36 0.40 -10.02 12.86
CA GLU A 36 -0.94 -10.10 13.45
C GLU A 36 -1.96 -9.24 12.68
N SER A 37 -1.54 -8.04 12.23
CA SER A 37 -2.37 -7.18 11.37
C SER A 37 -2.74 -7.86 10.06
N ARG A 38 -1.82 -8.63 9.51
CA ARG A 38 -2.06 -9.42 8.30
C ARG A 38 -2.98 -10.60 8.58
N GLU A 39 -2.74 -11.29 9.68
CA GLU A 39 -3.48 -12.50 10.05
C GLU A 39 -4.96 -12.23 10.36
N VAL A 40 -5.30 -11.08 10.95
CA VAL A 40 -6.69 -10.70 11.22
C VAL A 40 -7.46 -10.25 9.98
N GLN A 41 -6.79 -10.01 8.86
CA GLN A 41 -7.46 -9.71 7.60
C GLN A 41 -8.02 -11.00 6.98
N ALA A 42 -9.03 -10.85 6.14
CA ALA A 42 -9.70 -11.99 5.53
C ALA A 42 -9.04 -12.53 4.25
N TYR A 43 -7.99 -11.88 3.77
CA TYR A 43 -7.33 -12.17 2.48
C TYR A 43 -6.39 -13.38 2.55
N HIS A 44 -6.91 -14.53 3.03
CA HIS A 44 -6.19 -15.80 3.05
C HIS A 44 -6.83 -16.75 2.06
N GLY A 45 -6.09 -17.17 1.07
CA GLY A 45 -6.58 -18.01 -0.01
C GLY A 45 -7.07 -17.17 -1.21
N ASP A 46 -7.69 -17.86 -2.16
CA ASP A 46 -8.24 -17.21 -3.34
C ASP A 46 -9.33 -16.22 -2.95
N TYR A 47 -9.35 -15.05 -3.58
CA TYR A 47 -10.47 -14.13 -3.48
C TYR A 47 -10.69 -13.35 -4.77
N SER A 48 -11.90 -12.83 -4.95
CA SER A 48 -12.19 -11.82 -5.95
C SER A 48 -12.99 -10.68 -5.36
N ALA A 49 -12.80 -9.47 -5.88
CA ALA A 49 -13.52 -8.28 -5.46
C ALA A 49 -13.74 -7.32 -6.63
N THR A 50 -14.69 -6.41 -6.47
CA THR A 50 -14.82 -5.23 -7.31
C THR A 50 -14.26 -4.04 -6.54
N ILE A 51 -13.31 -3.30 -7.14
CA ILE A 51 -12.79 -2.05 -6.61
C ILE A 51 -13.37 -0.91 -7.43
N SER A 52 -14.07 0.00 -6.75
CA SER A 52 -14.56 1.26 -7.32
C SER A 52 -13.72 2.41 -6.79
N LEU A 53 -13.19 3.23 -7.68
CA LEU A 53 -12.36 4.40 -7.37
C LEU A 53 -13.08 5.66 -7.85
N VAL A 54 -13.07 6.69 -7.00
CA VAL A 54 -13.46 8.06 -7.37
C VAL A 54 -12.22 8.93 -7.24
N VAL A 55 -11.67 9.34 -8.36
CA VAL A 55 -10.46 10.17 -8.44
C VAL A 55 -10.88 11.64 -8.50
N GLU A 56 -10.37 12.43 -7.58
CA GLU A 56 -10.63 13.85 -7.48
C GLU A 56 -9.33 14.64 -7.70
N LYS A 57 -9.30 15.51 -8.72
CA LYS A 57 -8.18 16.41 -8.99
C LYS A 57 -8.69 17.85 -9.12
N PRO A 58 -8.01 18.84 -8.50
CA PRO A 58 -8.45 20.23 -8.56
C PRO A 58 -8.65 20.73 -10.00
N GLY A 59 -9.79 21.33 -10.24
CA GLY A 59 -10.12 21.91 -11.56
C GLY A 59 -10.47 20.87 -12.65
N LYS A 60 -10.54 19.60 -12.33
CA LYS A 60 -10.98 18.54 -13.25
C LYS A 60 -12.29 17.91 -12.79
N PRO A 61 -13.12 17.40 -13.71
CA PRO A 61 -14.24 16.52 -13.34
C PRO A 61 -13.75 15.32 -12.55
N LYS A 62 -14.59 14.82 -11.64
CA LYS A 62 -14.31 13.56 -10.96
C LYS A 62 -14.30 12.40 -11.95
N GLU A 63 -13.29 11.56 -11.85
CA GLU A 63 -13.19 10.35 -12.66
C GLU A 63 -13.64 9.16 -11.82
N ASN A 64 -14.46 8.29 -12.42
CA ASN A 64 -14.87 7.03 -11.81
C ASN A 64 -14.18 5.90 -12.55
N LEU A 65 -13.52 5.02 -11.79
CA LEU A 65 -12.87 3.82 -12.31
C LEU A 65 -13.44 2.61 -11.58
N GLN A 66 -13.57 1.50 -12.29
CA GLN A 66 -13.98 0.25 -11.67
C GLN A 66 -13.14 -0.90 -12.20
N TYR A 67 -12.70 -1.76 -11.29
CA TYR A 67 -11.87 -2.91 -11.59
C TYR A 67 -12.43 -4.16 -10.94
N LYS A 68 -12.35 -5.31 -11.64
CA LYS A 68 -12.48 -6.63 -11.03
C LYS A 68 -11.08 -7.16 -10.72
N ILE A 69 -10.89 -7.60 -9.48
CA ILE A 69 -9.64 -8.20 -9.02
C ILE A 69 -9.86 -9.66 -8.72
N PHE A 70 -8.91 -10.48 -9.11
CA PHE A 70 -8.75 -11.87 -8.76
C PHE A 70 -7.35 -12.07 -8.21
N GLU A 71 -7.24 -12.67 -7.04
CA GLU A 71 -5.95 -12.93 -6.41
C GLU A 71 -5.93 -14.31 -5.78
N ARG A 72 -4.77 -14.94 -5.84
CA ARG A 72 -4.50 -16.22 -5.19
C ARG A 72 -3.44 -16.04 -4.11
N THR A 73 -3.79 -16.51 -2.98
CA THR A 73 -3.26 -16.64 -1.63
C THR A 73 -1.90 -16.07 -1.29
N ASP A 74 -0.89 -16.24 -1.97
CA ASP A 74 0.45 -15.81 -1.59
C ASP A 74 0.86 -14.49 -2.27
N GLY A 75 -0.12 -13.82 -2.87
CA GLY A 75 0.08 -12.55 -3.58
C GLY A 75 0.91 -12.69 -4.85
N LYS A 76 1.17 -13.93 -5.30
CA LYS A 76 1.98 -14.17 -6.50
C LYS A 76 1.19 -14.29 -7.78
N LEU A 77 -0.11 -14.61 -7.70
CA LEU A 77 -1.00 -14.66 -8.86
C LEU A 77 -2.09 -13.61 -8.71
N MET A 78 -2.13 -12.68 -9.62
CA MET A 78 -3.15 -11.62 -9.63
C MET A 78 -3.57 -11.30 -11.06
N THR A 79 -4.88 -11.11 -11.24
CA THR A 79 -5.44 -10.58 -12.47
C THR A 79 -6.38 -9.44 -12.11
N ILE A 80 -6.17 -8.29 -12.74
CA ILE A 80 -7.02 -7.11 -12.62
C ILE A 80 -7.59 -6.79 -13.99
N VAL A 81 -8.90 -6.53 -14.05
CA VAL A 81 -9.60 -6.17 -15.28
C VAL A 81 -10.35 -4.87 -15.06
N GLN A 82 -10.12 -3.88 -15.88
CA GLN A 82 -10.87 -2.62 -15.87
C GLN A 82 -12.27 -2.85 -16.45
N LEU A 83 -13.29 -2.47 -15.65
CA LEU A 83 -14.69 -2.59 -16.01
C LEU A 83 -15.28 -1.26 -16.48
N PHE A 84 -14.77 -0.13 -15.97
CA PHE A 84 -15.23 1.22 -16.27
C PHE A 84 -14.04 2.21 -16.21
N PRO A 85 -14.00 3.26 -17.05
CA PRO A 85 -14.98 3.65 -18.07
C PRO A 85 -15.01 2.67 -19.27
N GLU A 86 -16.09 2.71 -20.05
CA GLU A 86 -16.28 1.80 -21.19
C GLU A 86 -15.17 1.92 -22.25
N ALA A 87 -14.59 3.12 -22.41
CA ALA A 87 -13.46 3.35 -23.32
C ALA A 87 -12.18 2.58 -22.94
N ASP A 88 -12.04 2.21 -21.65
CA ASP A 88 -10.87 1.51 -21.11
C ASP A 88 -11.19 0.07 -20.69
N LYS A 89 -12.42 -0.35 -20.90
CA LYS A 89 -12.89 -1.68 -20.52
C LYS A 89 -12.04 -2.77 -21.16
N GLY A 90 -11.68 -3.78 -20.34
CA GLY A 90 -10.83 -4.89 -20.77
C GLY A 90 -9.33 -4.60 -20.64
N LYS A 91 -8.88 -3.35 -20.40
CA LYS A 91 -7.52 -3.12 -19.93
C LYS A 91 -7.29 -3.92 -18.67
N GLY A 92 -6.09 -4.44 -18.49
CA GLY A 92 -5.84 -5.29 -17.33
C GLY A 92 -4.39 -5.38 -16.92
N TYR A 93 -4.20 -6.01 -15.77
CA TYR A 93 -2.90 -6.37 -15.26
C TYR A 93 -2.87 -7.85 -14.94
N LEU A 94 -1.77 -8.48 -15.25
CA LEU A 94 -1.50 -9.88 -14.91
C LEU A 94 -0.20 -9.95 -14.14
N ARG A 95 -0.23 -10.55 -12.96
CA ARG A 95 0.95 -10.91 -12.20
C ARG A 95 1.09 -12.42 -12.12
N ASN A 96 2.30 -12.89 -12.35
CA ASN A 96 2.70 -14.27 -12.11
C ASN A 96 4.11 -14.24 -11.50
N ASP A 97 4.20 -14.57 -10.22
CA ASP A 97 5.40 -14.38 -9.39
C ASP A 97 5.90 -12.91 -9.45
N ASP A 98 7.13 -12.70 -9.84
CA ASP A 98 7.76 -11.38 -9.95
C ASP A 98 7.48 -10.67 -11.29
N ASN A 99 6.79 -11.35 -12.20
CA ASN A 99 6.48 -10.81 -13.52
C ASN A 99 5.11 -10.14 -13.53
N ILE A 100 5.09 -8.87 -13.92
CA ILE A 100 3.87 -8.08 -14.03
C ILE A 100 3.74 -7.54 -15.45
N TRP A 101 2.57 -7.69 -16.03
CA TRP A 101 2.23 -7.17 -17.37
C TRP A 101 0.97 -6.32 -17.29
N SER A 102 0.98 -5.19 -18.00
CA SER A 102 -0.23 -4.49 -18.41
C SER A 102 -0.71 -5.05 -19.76
N TYR A 103 -2.02 -5.12 -19.94
CA TYR A 103 -2.69 -5.55 -21.18
C TYR A 103 -3.54 -4.42 -21.74
N ASP A 104 -3.38 -4.17 -23.03
CA ASP A 104 -4.22 -3.25 -23.79
C ASP A 104 -5.08 -4.03 -24.80
N PRO A 105 -6.42 -4.03 -24.66
CA PRO A 105 -7.31 -4.81 -25.50
C PRO A 105 -7.40 -4.30 -26.94
N ILE A 106 -7.14 -3.01 -27.19
CA ILE A 106 -7.21 -2.41 -28.54
C ILE A 106 -6.03 -2.91 -29.38
N SER A 107 -4.82 -2.79 -28.83
CA SER A 107 -3.61 -3.28 -29.53
C SER A 107 -3.38 -4.78 -29.33
N ARG A 108 -4.09 -5.42 -28.40
CA ARG A 108 -3.92 -6.82 -27.95
C ARG A 108 -2.49 -7.14 -27.52
N LYS A 109 -1.83 -6.16 -26.88
CA LYS A 109 -0.44 -6.28 -26.45
C LYS A 109 -0.30 -6.34 -24.95
N PHE A 110 0.64 -7.19 -24.51
CA PHE A 110 1.16 -7.21 -23.15
C PHE A 110 2.46 -6.42 -23.09
N THR A 111 2.55 -5.51 -22.13
CA THR A 111 3.77 -4.74 -21.86
C THR A 111 4.21 -5.04 -20.44
N HIS A 112 5.51 -5.32 -20.25
CA HIS A 112 6.07 -5.51 -18.91
C HIS A 112 5.93 -4.21 -18.12
N THR A 113 5.49 -4.31 -16.87
CA THR A 113 5.32 -3.16 -15.98
C THR A 113 5.82 -3.46 -14.57
N SER A 114 5.64 -2.54 -13.64
CA SER A 114 6.13 -2.60 -12.26
C SER A 114 4.97 -2.71 -11.28
N ILE A 115 5.23 -3.29 -10.10
CA ILE A 115 4.31 -3.26 -8.95
C ILE A 115 3.96 -1.83 -8.51
N LYS A 116 4.76 -0.83 -8.89
CA LYS A 116 4.54 0.60 -8.59
C LYS A 116 3.52 1.27 -9.52
N GLU A 117 3.05 0.55 -10.54
CA GLU A 117 2.04 1.07 -11.49
C GLU A 117 0.75 1.43 -10.75
N ALA A 118 0.17 2.57 -11.11
CA ALA A 118 -1.11 3.01 -10.58
C ALA A 118 -2.28 2.41 -11.38
N LEU A 119 -3.41 2.20 -10.73
CA LEU A 119 -4.66 1.84 -11.39
C LEU A 119 -5.27 3.07 -12.07
N GLY A 120 -5.06 3.19 -13.38
CA GLY A 120 -5.46 4.37 -14.13
C GLY A 120 -4.79 5.64 -13.59
N ASP A 121 -5.55 6.73 -13.50
CA ASP A 121 -5.07 8.03 -13.02
C ASP A 121 -5.25 8.22 -11.49
N SER A 122 -5.40 7.11 -10.75
CA SER A 122 -5.64 7.09 -9.30
C SER A 122 -4.37 7.07 -8.46
N ASP A 123 -4.51 7.28 -7.13
CA ASP A 123 -3.43 7.14 -6.16
C ASP A 123 -3.22 5.69 -5.67
N VAL A 124 -4.04 4.74 -6.17
CA VAL A 124 -3.94 3.31 -5.82
C VAL A 124 -2.93 2.65 -6.73
N LYS A 125 -1.93 2.01 -6.14
CA LYS A 125 -0.89 1.26 -6.86
C LYS A 125 -1.10 -0.24 -6.77
N LEU A 126 -0.45 -0.99 -7.65
CA LEU A 126 -0.51 -2.45 -7.61
C LEU A 126 0.06 -3.04 -6.31
N ASP A 127 1.07 -2.39 -5.71
CA ASP A 127 1.63 -2.84 -4.41
C ASP A 127 0.72 -2.55 -3.21
N ASP A 128 -0.28 -1.67 -3.34
CA ASP A 128 -1.32 -1.50 -2.31
C ASP A 128 -2.27 -2.72 -2.23
N ILE A 129 -2.27 -3.56 -3.27
CA ILE A 129 -3.07 -4.79 -3.38
C ILE A 129 -2.24 -6.02 -2.96
N GLU A 130 -0.93 -5.86 -2.82
CA GLU A 130 -0.02 -6.94 -2.41
C GLU A 130 -0.41 -7.52 -1.05
N GLN A 131 -0.61 -8.83 -1.03
CA GLN A 131 -1.06 -9.56 0.15
C GLN A 131 -0.04 -10.62 0.62
N ASN A 132 1.24 -10.49 0.25
CA ASN A 132 2.31 -11.38 0.70
C ASN A 132 2.55 -11.23 2.21
N ASP A 133 2.44 -12.32 2.97
CA ASP A 133 2.56 -12.33 4.43
C ASP A 133 3.95 -11.88 4.93
N LYS A 134 5.01 -12.05 4.13
CA LYS A 134 6.38 -11.67 4.50
C LYS A 134 6.81 -10.32 3.94
N TYR A 135 5.96 -9.66 3.17
CA TYR A 135 6.32 -8.44 2.43
C TYR A 135 7.04 -7.41 3.29
N TRP A 136 6.52 -7.11 4.48
CA TRP A 136 7.11 -6.10 5.36
C TRP A 136 8.46 -6.52 5.93
N ARG A 137 8.60 -7.78 6.38
CA ARG A 137 9.86 -8.31 6.90
C ARG A 137 10.95 -8.39 5.84
N ASP A 138 10.59 -8.76 4.62
CA ASP A 138 11.55 -8.94 3.53
C ASP A 138 12.05 -7.61 2.98
N ASN A 139 11.19 -6.59 2.92
CA ASN A 139 11.48 -5.34 2.22
C ASN A 139 11.80 -4.16 3.13
N TYR A 140 11.56 -4.24 4.45
CA TYR A 140 11.71 -3.10 5.35
C TYR A 140 12.45 -3.44 6.64
N ASP A 141 13.10 -2.42 7.20
CA ASP A 141 13.63 -2.39 8.56
C ASP A 141 12.73 -1.50 9.44
N VAL A 142 12.65 -1.80 10.73
CA VAL A 142 11.93 -0.95 11.69
C VAL A 142 12.79 0.27 12.02
N PHE A 143 12.29 1.46 11.71
CA PHE A 143 12.95 2.71 12.03
C PHE A 143 12.60 3.22 13.44
N SER A 144 11.29 3.21 13.79
CA SER A 144 10.83 3.61 15.12
C SER A 144 9.51 2.96 15.49
N TYR A 145 9.24 2.93 16.80
CA TYR A 145 8.00 2.50 17.40
C TYR A 145 7.60 3.47 18.50
N GLU A 146 6.33 3.83 18.53
CA GLU A 146 5.73 4.60 19.62
C GLU A 146 4.27 4.17 19.83
N GLU A 147 3.74 4.42 21.02
CA GLU A 147 2.33 4.24 21.33
C GLU A 147 1.63 5.59 21.30
N GLY A 148 0.40 5.64 20.79
CA GLY A 148 -0.32 6.89 20.68
C GLY A 148 -1.83 6.71 20.63
N THR A 149 -2.52 7.75 20.17
CA THR A 149 -3.97 7.74 19.92
C THR A 149 -4.26 8.33 18.53
N LEU A 150 -5.21 7.73 17.81
CA LEU A 150 -5.76 8.28 16.59
C LEU A 150 -7.28 8.39 16.74
N GLY A 151 -7.77 9.62 16.90
CA GLY A 151 -9.15 9.86 17.29
C GLY A 151 -9.45 9.23 18.65
N LYS A 152 -10.38 8.27 18.69
CA LYS A 152 -10.77 7.55 19.92
C LYS A 152 -10.00 6.23 20.15
N TYR A 153 -9.12 5.85 19.23
CA TYR A 153 -8.47 4.55 19.27
C TYR A 153 -7.04 4.68 19.80
N PRO A 154 -6.66 3.90 20.84
CA PRO A 154 -5.25 3.64 21.15
C PRO A 154 -4.61 2.92 19.94
N VAL A 155 -3.43 3.36 19.55
CA VAL A 155 -2.71 2.81 18.39
C VAL A 155 -1.25 2.52 18.72
N ASP A 156 -0.73 1.51 18.05
CA ASP A 156 0.70 1.31 17.83
C ASP A 156 1.11 2.08 16.57
N ILE A 157 2.16 2.87 16.68
CA ILE A 157 2.68 3.67 15.58
C ILE A 157 4.06 3.10 15.22
N ILE A 158 4.11 2.51 14.02
CA ILE A 158 5.30 1.82 13.51
C ILE A 158 5.81 2.55 12.29
N VAL A 159 7.08 2.93 12.29
CA VAL A 159 7.74 3.50 11.12
C VAL A 159 8.71 2.47 10.55
N LEU A 160 8.55 2.18 9.27
CA LEU A 160 9.39 1.27 8.50
C LEU A 160 10.19 2.05 7.46
N THR A 161 11.44 1.62 7.20
CA THR A 161 12.29 2.12 6.11
C THR A 161 12.62 1.00 5.14
N ALA A 162 12.50 1.27 3.85
CA ALA A 162 12.76 0.30 2.81
C ALA A 162 14.25 -0.09 2.77
N LYS A 163 14.55 -1.39 2.70
CA LYS A 163 15.90 -1.95 2.56
C LYS A 163 16.49 -1.69 1.18
N THR A 164 15.63 -1.57 0.18
CA THR A 164 16.00 -1.42 -1.23
C THR A 164 15.16 -0.33 -1.89
N LYS A 165 15.34 -0.14 -3.21
CA LYS A 165 14.50 0.77 -4.02
C LYS A 165 13.28 0.09 -4.62
N GLU A 166 13.05 -1.20 -4.34
CA GLU A 166 11.92 -1.97 -4.89
C GLU A 166 10.55 -1.49 -4.39
N PRO A 167 10.34 -1.22 -3.07
CA PRO A 167 9.09 -0.67 -2.59
C PRO A 167 8.76 0.71 -3.19
N SER A 168 7.48 1.04 -3.30
CA SER A 168 7.02 2.33 -3.83
C SER A 168 7.47 3.52 -3.00
N TYR A 169 7.65 3.34 -1.71
CA TYR A 169 8.02 4.40 -0.78
C TYR A 169 9.23 4.00 0.06
N ALA A 170 10.13 4.96 0.27
CA ALA A 170 11.35 4.74 1.04
C ALA A 170 11.10 4.62 2.54
N LYS A 171 10.01 5.20 3.02
CA LYS A 171 9.58 5.11 4.43
C LYS A 171 8.06 5.08 4.50
N THR A 172 7.53 4.27 5.41
CA THR A 172 6.08 4.19 5.66
C THR A 172 5.81 4.19 7.16
N LYS A 173 4.82 4.97 7.59
CA LYS A 173 4.36 5.08 8.98
C LYS A 173 2.95 4.54 9.09
N PHE A 174 2.76 3.53 9.93
CA PHE A 174 1.48 2.89 10.19
C PHE A 174 0.92 3.29 11.54
N TYR A 175 -0.40 3.44 11.60
CA TYR A 175 -1.19 3.63 12.82
C TYR A 175 -2.13 2.44 12.95
N LEU A 176 -1.79 1.46 13.80
CA LEU A 176 -2.54 0.22 13.98
C LEU A 176 -3.31 0.26 15.31
N ARG A 177 -4.55 -0.16 15.29
CA ARG A 177 -5.35 -0.27 16.52
C ARG A 177 -4.74 -1.30 17.47
N LYS A 178 -4.73 -0.99 18.78
CA LYS A 178 -4.16 -1.91 19.79
C LYS A 178 -5.08 -3.08 20.15
N ASP A 179 -6.40 -2.90 20.07
CA ASP A 179 -7.36 -3.96 20.41
C ASP A 179 -7.50 -5.02 19.32
N ILE A 180 -7.40 -4.60 18.06
CA ILE A 180 -7.33 -5.45 16.87
C ILE A 180 -6.38 -4.73 15.92
N PRO A 181 -5.25 -5.30 15.50
CA PRO A 181 -4.20 -4.58 14.78
C PRO A 181 -4.59 -4.25 13.34
N LEU A 182 -5.66 -3.47 13.16
CA LEU A 182 -6.13 -2.95 11.88
C LEU A 182 -5.50 -1.59 11.60
N VAL A 183 -4.96 -1.40 10.41
CA VAL A 183 -4.41 -0.11 9.96
C VAL A 183 -5.55 0.90 9.83
N LEU A 184 -5.48 2.00 10.58
CA LEU A 184 -6.41 3.13 10.49
C LEU A 184 -5.89 4.23 9.58
N LYS A 185 -4.57 4.40 9.57
CA LYS A 185 -3.86 5.41 8.78
C LYS A 185 -2.49 4.89 8.38
N GLN A 186 -2.07 5.26 7.19
CA GLN A 186 -0.71 5.05 6.67
C GLN A 186 -0.22 6.37 6.08
N GLU A 187 1.05 6.69 6.31
CA GLU A 187 1.73 7.83 5.72
C GLU A 187 2.98 7.34 5.01
N ASP A 188 3.12 7.69 3.73
CA ASP A 188 4.20 7.23 2.88
C ASP A 188 5.13 8.40 2.53
N PHE A 189 6.44 8.20 2.68
CA PHE A 189 7.44 9.24 2.55
C PHE A 189 8.48 8.91 1.48
N SER A 190 9.04 9.96 0.88
CA SER A 190 10.22 9.85 0.03
C SER A 190 11.48 9.56 0.85
N GLY A 191 12.60 9.26 0.14
CA GLY A 191 13.92 9.11 0.78
C GLY A 191 14.48 10.38 1.43
N SER A 192 13.89 11.56 1.15
CA SER A 192 14.20 12.84 1.79
C SER A 192 13.20 13.23 2.88
N ASP A 193 12.45 12.28 3.43
CA ASP A 193 11.43 12.46 4.47
C ASP A 193 10.26 13.39 4.08
N ARG A 194 10.04 13.62 2.78
CA ARG A 194 8.87 14.36 2.32
C ARG A 194 7.66 13.43 2.31
N LEU A 195 6.57 13.85 2.98
CA LEU A 195 5.30 13.14 2.91
C LEU A 195 4.77 13.17 1.47
N MET A 196 4.53 11.99 0.93
CA MET A 196 4.09 11.77 -0.46
C MET A 196 2.61 11.46 -0.54
N ARG A 197 2.13 10.57 0.36
CA ARG A 197 0.75 10.08 0.36
C ARG A 197 0.28 9.82 1.79
N THR A 198 -1.00 10.09 2.05
CA THR A 198 -1.71 9.67 3.25
C THR A 198 -2.87 8.75 2.85
N THR A 199 -2.91 7.55 3.41
CA THR A 199 -4.03 6.62 3.27
C THR A 199 -4.79 6.56 4.59
N LEU A 200 -6.09 6.82 4.54
CA LEU A 200 -7.02 6.64 5.66
C LEU A 200 -7.90 5.44 5.38
N VAL A 201 -8.15 4.60 6.39
CA VAL A 201 -9.07 3.46 6.29
C VAL A 201 -10.25 3.68 7.23
N PRO A 202 -11.28 4.43 6.80
CA PRO A 202 -12.40 4.81 7.65
C PRO A 202 -13.30 3.62 7.98
N LYS A 203 -13.28 2.55 7.17
CA LYS A 203 -14.19 1.42 7.38
C LYS A 203 -13.50 0.08 7.16
N TRP A 204 -13.47 -0.69 8.24
CA TRP A 204 -13.20 -2.12 8.24
C TRP A 204 -14.51 -2.88 8.45
N SER A 205 -14.77 -3.86 7.62
CA SER A 205 -15.96 -4.73 7.74
C SER A 205 -15.52 -6.12 8.20
N LYS A 206 -16.26 -6.64 9.20
CA LYS A 206 -16.07 -8.01 9.67
C LYS A 206 -16.75 -8.97 8.70
N VAL A 207 -16.04 -10.02 8.32
CA VAL A 207 -16.52 -11.09 7.43
C VAL A 207 -16.23 -12.46 8.06
N VAL A 208 -16.95 -13.49 7.62
CA VAL A 208 -16.67 -14.88 8.01
C VAL A 208 -16.30 -15.65 6.77
N VAL A 209 -15.07 -16.17 6.75
CA VAL A 209 -14.52 -16.94 5.63
C VAL A 209 -14.15 -18.33 6.14
N ARG A 210 -14.78 -19.37 5.56
CA ARG A 210 -14.53 -20.77 5.96
C ARG A 210 -14.60 -21.00 7.47
N GLY A 211 -15.58 -20.36 8.15
CA GLY A 211 -15.78 -20.45 9.58
C GLY A 211 -14.85 -19.60 10.46
N LYS A 212 -13.89 -18.89 9.87
CA LYS A 212 -13.02 -17.95 10.58
C LYS A 212 -13.47 -16.51 10.40
N THR A 213 -13.41 -15.73 11.47
CA THR A 213 -13.65 -14.28 11.41
C THR A 213 -12.40 -13.59 10.85
N GLY A 214 -12.60 -12.71 9.89
CA GLY A 214 -11.58 -11.82 9.35
C GLY A 214 -12.11 -10.41 9.13
N TYR A 215 -11.25 -9.50 8.74
CA TYR A 215 -11.57 -8.10 8.46
C TYR A 215 -11.14 -7.70 7.06
N VAL A 216 -11.94 -6.83 6.44
CA VAL A 216 -11.68 -6.28 5.11
C VAL A 216 -11.77 -4.76 5.17
N ALA A 217 -10.78 -4.07 4.66
CA ALA A 217 -10.81 -2.62 4.45
C ALA A 217 -11.78 -2.31 3.30
N THR A 218 -13.05 -2.05 3.62
CA THR A 218 -14.08 -1.82 2.59
C THR A 218 -14.12 -0.41 2.07
N GLN A 219 -13.48 0.53 2.75
CA GLN A 219 -13.32 1.91 2.29
C GLN A 219 -11.92 2.41 2.65
N ALA A 220 -11.28 3.09 1.69
CA ALA A 220 -10.04 3.82 1.90
C ALA A 220 -10.10 5.18 1.20
N ILE A 221 -9.32 6.13 1.69
CA ILE A 221 -9.12 7.46 1.09
C ILE A 221 -7.62 7.67 0.99
N LEU A 222 -7.13 7.76 -0.24
CA LEU A 222 -5.72 8.02 -0.53
C LEU A 222 -5.60 9.48 -0.96
N ARG A 223 -4.71 10.23 -0.31
CA ARG A 223 -4.46 11.64 -0.60
C ARG A 223 -3.06 11.81 -1.13
N ASP A 224 -2.93 12.46 -2.26
CA ASP A 224 -1.63 12.95 -2.73
C ASP A 224 -1.24 14.17 -1.89
N GLU A 225 -0.15 14.07 -1.16
CA GLU A 225 0.36 15.14 -0.30
C GLU A 225 1.32 16.10 -1.05
N LEU A 226 1.67 15.75 -2.29
CA LEU A 226 2.45 16.61 -3.19
C LEU A 226 1.55 17.55 -3.96
N ASN A 227 0.36 17.11 -4.33
CA ASN A 227 -0.62 17.82 -5.11
C ASN A 227 -1.85 18.10 -4.25
N LYS A 228 -1.86 19.26 -3.59
CA LYS A 228 -2.92 19.61 -2.64
C LYS A 228 -4.31 19.54 -3.27
N GLY A 229 -5.17 18.72 -2.67
CA GLY A 229 -6.56 18.53 -3.10
C GLY A 229 -6.76 17.36 -4.06
N GLU A 230 -5.69 16.66 -4.46
CA GLU A 230 -5.81 15.38 -5.15
C GLU A 230 -6.07 14.26 -4.15
N GLN A 231 -7.07 13.43 -4.45
CA GLN A 231 -7.38 12.25 -3.65
C GLN A 231 -8.13 11.19 -4.47
N THR A 232 -7.97 9.95 -4.04
CA THR A 232 -8.75 8.81 -4.53
C THR A 232 -9.56 8.22 -3.40
N GLN A 233 -10.87 8.08 -3.57
CA GLN A 233 -11.73 7.32 -2.67
C GLN A 233 -11.90 5.92 -3.24
N GLN A 234 -11.65 4.91 -2.41
CA GLN A 234 -11.76 3.49 -2.78
C GLN A 234 -12.89 2.84 -2.01
N VAL A 235 -13.69 2.04 -2.71
CA VAL A 235 -14.70 1.15 -2.14
C VAL A 235 -14.52 -0.25 -2.71
N ILE A 236 -14.52 -1.25 -1.82
CA ILE A 236 -14.50 -2.67 -2.18
C ILE A 236 -15.92 -3.23 -2.05
N SER A 237 -16.39 -3.91 -3.10
CA SER A 237 -17.67 -4.63 -3.17
C SER A 237 -17.51 -6.00 -3.81
N ASP A 238 -18.60 -6.77 -3.89
CA ASP A 238 -18.69 -8.09 -4.53
C ASP A 238 -17.52 -9.02 -4.17
N LEU A 239 -17.13 -8.97 -2.91
CA LEU A 239 -16.03 -9.76 -2.37
C LEU A 239 -16.46 -11.20 -2.18
N THR A 240 -15.74 -12.12 -2.79
CA THR A 240 -15.90 -13.57 -2.61
C THR A 240 -14.56 -14.23 -2.28
N PHE A 241 -14.63 -15.36 -1.57
CA PHE A 241 -13.46 -16.15 -1.17
C PHE A 241 -13.55 -17.58 -1.72
N ASP A 242 -14.19 -17.72 -2.86
CA ASP A 242 -14.29 -18.98 -3.58
C ASP A 242 -12.97 -19.30 -4.28
N SER A 243 -12.71 -20.59 -4.49
CA SER A 243 -11.56 -21.05 -5.23
C SER A 243 -11.61 -20.55 -6.68
N LEU A 244 -10.52 -19.99 -7.16
CA LEU A 244 -10.40 -19.43 -8.49
C LEU A 244 -9.75 -20.42 -9.46
N PRO A 245 -10.31 -20.62 -10.68
CA PRO A 245 -9.69 -21.47 -11.69
C PRO A 245 -8.35 -20.89 -12.17
N ASP A 246 -7.35 -21.74 -12.42
CA ASP A 246 -6.02 -21.34 -12.88
C ASP A 246 -6.04 -20.51 -14.18
N LYS A 247 -7.01 -20.77 -15.04
CA LYS A 247 -7.17 -20.04 -16.32
C LYS A 247 -7.31 -18.53 -16.14
N ILE A 248 -7.82 -18.05 -14.98
CA ILE A 248 -7.98 -16.62 -14.69
C ILE A 248 -6.61 -15.92 -14.64
N PHE A 249 -5.56 -16.63 -14.24
CA PHE A 249 -4.21 -16.10 -14.07
C PHE A 249 -3.34 -16.31 -15.33
N THR A 250 -3.95 -16.18 -16.52
CA THR A 250 -3.25 -16.37 -17.81
C THR A 250 -3.47 -15.19 -18.75
N LYS A 251 -2.51 -14.97 -19.66
CA LYS A 251 -2.65 -13.98 -20.73
C LYS A 251 -3.89 -14.28 -21.60
N ALA A 252 -4.13 -15.55 -21.88
CA ALA A 252 -5.30 -16.00 -22.67
C ALA A 252 -6.64 -15.59 -22.04
N TYR A 253 -6.71 -15.52 -20.71
CA TYR A 253 -7.92 -15.03 -20.02
C TYR A 253 -8.20 -13.56 -20.36
N LEU A 254 -7.21 -12.69 -20.25
CA LEU A 254 -7.36 -11.27 -20.58
C LEU A 254 -7.67 -11.05 -22.06
N GLU A 255 -7.04 -11.83 -22.96
CA GLU A 255 -7.30 -11.78 -24.41
C GLU A 255 -8.73 -12.23 -24.74
N GLY A 256 -9.29 -13.14 -23.97
CA GLY A 256 -10.62 -13.73 -24.19
C GLY A 256 -11.79 -12.92 -23.61
N LEU A 257 -11.53 -11.79 -22.93
CA LEU A 257 -12.57 -10.93 -22.36
C LEU A 257 -13.18 -9.95 -23.38
N ASN A 258 -12.65 -9.87 -24.59
CA ASN A 258 -13.04 -8.93 -25.65
C ASN A 258 -13.58 -9.64 -26.87
#